data_774dd68c917ae9875a69437047627d03
#
_entry.id   774dd68c917ae9875a69437047627d03
#
_cell.length_a   1.000
_cell.length_b   1.000
_cell.length_c   1.000
_cell.angle_alpha   90.00
_cell.angle_beta   90.00
_cell.angle_gamma   90.00
#
_symmetry.space_group_name_H-M   'P 1'
#
loop_
_entity.id
_entity.type
_entity.pdbx_description
1 polymer ?
#
loop_
_entity_poly.entity_id
_entity_poly.type
_entity_poly.pdbx_seq_one_letter_code
_entity_poly.pdbx_strand_id
1 'polypeptide(L)'
;MSIFRILTASGLALTLAACGATAPQKAAVPDCTFPDAPTVAAPGWVCDEPVEGLAVSAVGSADKSAAGINFMKQQAATAARVQLAQMMKVQVQNLVKQFAETTGTGDSQTVDMVNSSVTKQITNESLVGTRIFKTRRSPNGSLYVLVGLDDNAASLINETALKTSMNNEKALWQKFQSKKGHDELAKEIAAMNAK
;
A
#
# COMPACT_ATOMS: atom_id res chain seq x y z
N MET A 1 -93.11 28.55 -1.30
CA MET A 1 -93.44 27.45 -2.24
C MET A 1 -92.14 26.95 -2.80
N SER A 2 -92.00 25.68 -2.90
CA SER A 2 -90.84 24.90 -3.40
C SER A 2 -89.74 24.62 -2.40
N ILE A 3 -89.89 23.44 -1.88
CA ILE A 3 -89.00 22.73 -0.93
C ILE A 3 -87.91 22.04 -1.75
N PHE A 4 -86.64 22.39 -1.51
CA PHE A 4 -85.47 21.67 -2.14
C PHE A 4 -84.90 20.73 -1.07
N ARG A 5 -85.03 19.47 -1.29
CA ARG A 5 -84.39 18.39 -0.50
C ARG A 5 -82.97 18.20 -0.93
N ILE A 6 -82.05 18.36 -0.03
CA ILE A 6 -80.67 18.05 -0.18
C ILE A 6 -80.40 16.66 0.42
N LEU A 7 -80.05 15.68 -0.44
CA LEU A 7 -79.53 14.37 -0.04
C LEU A 7 -78.06 14.49 0.25
N THR A 8 -77.70 14.20 1.48
CA THR A 8 -76.30 14.04 1.88
C THR A 8 -75.88 12.59 1.70
N ALA A 9 -75.00 12.34 0.69
CA ALA A 9 -74.33 11.09 0.51
C ALA A 9 -73.04 11.04 1.34
N SER A 10 -73.05 10.22 2.41
CA SER A 10 -71.86 9.91 3.24
C SER A 10 -70.98 8.94 2.49
N GLY A 11 -69.86 9.44 1.99
CA GLY A 11 -68.77 8.62 1.41
C GLY A 11 -67.84 8.11 2.53
N LEU A 12 -67.86 6.79 2.75
CA LEU A 12 -66.98 6.10 3.68
C LEU A 12 -65.63 5.88 3.00
N ALA A 13 -64.60 6.68 3.33
CA ALA A 13 -63.23 6.51 2.84
C ALA A 13 -62.51 5.41 3.61
N LEU A 14 -62.31 4.24 3.00
CA LEU A 14 -61.43 3.21 3.51
C LEU A 14 -59.97 3.65 3.29
N THR A 15 -59.26 3.98 4.37
CA THR A 15 -57.80 4.16 4.36
C THR A 15 -57.10 2.79 4.45
N LEU A 16 -56.57 2.29 3.35
CA LEU A 16 -55.65 1.16 3.36
C LEU A 16 -54.32 1.65 3.96
N ALA A 17 -54.07 1.27 5.21
CA ALA A 17 -52.75 1.36 5.82
C ALA A 17 -51.81 0.29 5.17
N ALA A 18 -51.05 0.67 4.16
CA ALA A 18 -49.97 -0.15 3.62
C ALA A 18 -48.82 -0.20 4.63
N CYS A 19 -48.78 -1.24 5.47
CA CYS A 19 -47.55 -1.59 6.20
C CYS A 19 -46.48 -2.00 5.23
N GLY A 20 -45.64 -1.05 4.82
CA GLY A 20 -44.41 -1.33 4.09
C GLY A 20 -43.46 -2.08 5.02
N ALA A 21 -43.42 -3.40 4.92
CA ALA A 21 -42.36 -4.20 5.50
C ALA A 21 -41.03 -3.82 4.80
N THR A 22 -40.21 -3.01 5.46
CA THR A 22 -38.85 -2.74 5.05
C THR A 22 -38.09 -4.06 5.15
N ALA A 23 -37.78 -4.70 4.00
CA ALA A 23 -36.93 -5.87 3.98
C ALA A 23 -35.59 -5.51 4.68
N PRO A 24 -35.06 -6.42 5.52
CA PRO A 24 -33.78 -6.17 6.17
C PRO A 24 -32.72 -5.98 5.09
N GLN A 25 -32.20 -4.78 4.96
CA GLN A 25 -31.12 -4.45 4.05
C GLN A 25 -29.91 -5.23 4.52
N LYS A 26 -29.49 -6.26 3.77
CA LYS A 26 -28.27 -7.00 4.04
C LYS A 26 -27.13 -5.98 4.07
N ALA A 27 -26.53 -5.78 5.24
CA ALA A 27 -25.43 -4.88 5.40
C ALA A 27 -24.33 -5.27 4.38
N ALA A 28 -23.97 -4.34 3.51
CA ALA A 28 -22.88 -4.55 2.56
C ALA A 28 -21.60 -4.86 3.36
N VAL A 29 -20.91 -5.93 3.02
CA VAL A 29 -19.59 -6.22 3.62
C VAL A 29 -18.67 -5.09 3.17
N PRO A 30 -17.96 -4.41 4.09
CA PRO A 30 -17.01 -3.37 3.71
C PRO A 30 -15.93 -3.91 2.78
N ASP A 31 -15.49 -3.10 1.81
CA ASP A 31 -14.42 -3.47 0.87
C ASP A 31 -13.09 -3.78 1.59
N CYS A 32 -12.81 -3.10 2.71
CA CYS A 32 -11.67 -3.38 3.58
C CYS A 32 -12.15 -3.76 4.97
N THR A 33 -11.71 -4.91 5.46
CA THR A 33 -12.01 -5.43 6.79
C THR A 33 -10.73 -5.85 7.51
N PHE A 34 -10.79 -5.96 8.83
CA PHE A 34 -9.65 -6.52 9.57
C PHE A 34 -9.52 -8.02 9.27
N PRO A 35 -8.31 -8.52 8.91
CA PRO A 35 -8.09 -9.94 8.65
C PRO A 35 -8.52 -10.88 9.79
N ASP A 36 -8.37 -10.42 11.05
CA ASP A 36 -8.80 -11.15 12.25
C ASP A 36 -10.25 -10.87 12.68
N ALA A 37 -10.94 -9.94 12.01
CA ALA A 37 -12.34 -9.59 12.25
C ALA A 37 -13.05 -9.24 10.92
N PRO A 38 -13.30 -10.21 10.04
CA PRO A 38 -13.71 -9.98 8.64
C PRO A 38 -15.10 -9.36 8.46
N THR A 39 -15.87 -9.20 9.53
CA THR A 39 -17.17 -8.48 9.53
C THR A 39 -17.05 -7.02 9.95
N VAL A 40 -15.86 -6.58 10.35
CA VAL A 40 -15.63 -5.23 10.86
C VAL A 40 -14.78 -4.43 9.88
N ALA A 41 -15.30 -3.26 9.48
CA ALA A 41 -14.57 -2.36 8.59
C ALA A 41 -13.23 -1.94 9.18
N ALA A 42 -12.20 -2.00 8.35
CA ALA A 42 -10.87 -1.52 8.65
C ALA A 42 -10.56 -0.24 7.84
N PRO A 43 -9.62 0.59 8.29
CA PRO A 43 -9.09 1.65 7.45
C PRO A 43 -8.45 1.06 6.19
N GLY A 44 -8.62 1.70 5.01
CA GLY A 44 -8.16 1.19 3.73
C GLY A 44 -6.67 0.84 3.68
N TRP A 45 -5.82 1.58 4.40
CA TRP A 45 -4.39 1.25 4.51
C TRP A 45 -4.10 -0.14 5.15
N VAL A 46 -5.04 -0.73 5.91
CA VAL A 46 -4.91 -2.11 6.43
C VAL A 46 -5.03 -3.12 5.29
N CYS A 47 -5.67 -2.75 4.20
CA CYS A 47 -5.83 -3.53 2.98
C CYS A 47 -4.93 -3.00 1.85
N ASP A 48 -3.77 -2.46 2.19
CA ASP A 48 -2.75 -1.99 1.26
C ASP A 48 -3.17 -0.83 0.34
N GLU A 49 -4.21 -0.05 0.72
CA GLU A 49 -4.54 1.17 0.00
C GLU A 49 -3.40 2.18 0.10
N PRO A 50 -3.04 2.84 -1.01
CA PRO A 50 -2.01 3.87 -1.02
C PRO A 50 -2.29 4.98 0.00
N VAL A 51 -1.25 5.47 0.65
CA VAL A 51 -1.35 6.56 1.62
C VAL A 51 -0.59 7.76 1.07
N GLU A 52 -1.28 8.89 0.98
CA GLU A 52 -0.71 10.14 0.49
C GLU A 52 0.57 10.51 1.27
N GLY A 53 1.59 10.95 0.54
CA GLY A 53 2.89 11.31 1.08
C GLY A 53 3.83 10.12 1.38
N LEU A 54 3.45 8.91 0.96
CA LEU A 54 4.29 7.72 1.04
C LEU A 54 4.56 7.16 -0.35
N ALA A 55 5.84 7.13 -0.73
CA ALA A 55 6.27 6.49 -1.98
C ALA A 55 6.12 4.98 -1.92
N VAL A 56 6.39 4.40 -0.76
CA VAL A 56 6.25 2.97 -0.51
C VAL A 56 5.84 2.75 0.95
N SER A 57 4.92 1.84 1.16
CA SER A 57 4.46 1.46 2.48
C SER A 57 4.09 0.00 2.54
N ALA A 58 4.15 -0.58 3.74
CA ALA A 58 3.73 -1.93 4.01
C ALA A 58 3.02 -2.03 5.35
N VAL A 59 2.07 -2.93 5.45
CA VAL A 59 1.33 -3.21 6.67
C VAL A 59 1.90 -4.44 7.35
N GLY A 60 2.15 -4.34 8.63
CA GLY A 60 2.46 -5.49 9.47
C GLY A 60 1.46 -5.64 10.59
N SER A 61 1.29 -6.85 11.06
CA SER A 61 0.39 -7.15 12.17
C SER A 61 1.10 -7.95 13.26
N ALA A 62 0.55 -7.84 14.46
CA ALA A 62 0.92 -8.68 15.59
C ALA A 62 -0.34 -9.10 16.35
N ASP A 63 -0.42 -10.36 16.69
CA ASP A 63 -1.52 -10.88 17.47
C ASP A 63 -1.51 -10.31 18.88
N LYS A 64 -2.69 -10.33 19.52
CA LYS A 64 -2.84 -9.92 20.91
C LYS A 64 -1.86 -10.69 21.80
N SER A 65 -1.04 -9.95 22.55
CA SER A 65 0.00 -10.53 23.41
C SER A 65 -0.09 -10.01 24.84
N ALA A 66 0.16 -10.89 25.80
CA ALA A 66 0.29 -10.55 27.22
C ALA A 66 1.56 -9.72 27.51
N ALA A 67 2.54 -9.72 26.60
CA ALA A 67 3.75 -8.89 26.69
C ALA A 67 3.48 -7.39 26.47
N GLY A 68 2.25 -7.04 26.11
CA GLY A 68 1.77 -5.67 26.02
C GLY A 68 1.94 -5.01 24.66
N ILE A 69 1.41 -3.76 24.59
CA ILE A 69 1.28 -3.04 23.32
C ILE A 69 2.63 -2.69 22.66
N ASN A 70 3.65 -2.42 23.45
CA ASN A 70 4.96 -2.06 22.91
C ASN A 70 5.63 -3.26 22.21
N PHE A 71 5.50 -4.46 22.78
CA PHE A 71 5.96 -5.68 22.13
C PHE A 71 5.22 -5.94 20.81
N MET A 72 3.88 -5.85 20.83
CA MET A 72 3.06 -5.99 19.63
C MET A 72 3.45 -4.98 18.56
N LYS A 73 3.68 -3.70 18.94
CA LYS A 73 4.09 -2.65 18.02
C LYS A 73 5.43 -2.94 17.37
N GLN A 74 6.41 -3.41 18.12
CA GLN A 74 7.71 -3.81 17.58
C GLN A 74 7.58 -4.98 16.61
N GLN A 75 6.82 -6.01 16.97
CA GLN A 75 6.60 -7.19 16.15
C GLN A 75 5.90 -6.83 14.83
N ALA A 76 4.81 -6.07 14.90
CA ALA A 76 4.08 -5.59 13.71
C ALA A 76 4.96 -4.70 12.83
N ALA A 77 5.72 -3.78 13.42
CA ALA A 77 6.63 -2.91 12.66
C ALA A 77 7.76 -3.70 11.99
N THR A 78 8.28 -4.75 12.64
CA THR A 78 9.28 -5.63 12.03
C THR A 78 8.69 -6.39 10.84
N ALA A 79 7.49 -6.95 10.97
CA ALA A 79 6.80 -7.62 9.87
C ALA A 79 6.58 -6.67 8.68
N ALA A 80 6.10 -5.44 8.93
CA ALA A 80 5.94 -4.43 7.90
C ALA A 80 7.26 -4.07 7.20
N ARG A 81 8.36 -3.91 7.95
CA ARG A 81 9.68 -3.61 7.37
C ARG A 81 10.20 -4.72 6.46
N VAL A 82 9.98 -5.97 6.81
CA VAL A 82 10.35 -7.11 5.95
C VAL A 82 9.61 -7.05 4.62
N GLN A 83 8.31 -6.78 4.63
CA GLN A 83 7.52 -6.64 3.41
C GLN A 83 7.99 -5.42 2.58
N LEU A 84 8.21 -4.29 3.23
CA LEU A 84 8.71 -3.07 2.59
C LEU A 84 10.06 -3.32 1.89
N ALA A 85 10.99 -3.99 2.57
CA ALA A 85 12.29 -4.34 1.99
C ALA A 85 12.15 -5.26 0.76
N GLN A 86 11.22 -6.22 0.79
CA GLN A 86 10.94 -7.08 -0.36
C GLN A 86 10.38 -6.28 -1.55
N MET A 87 9.45 -5.36 -1.30
CA MET A 87 8.89 -4.50 -2.35
C MET A 87 9.98 -3.62 -2.99
N MET A 88 10.78 -2.94 -2.18
CA MET A 88 11.88 -2.09 -2.67
C MET A 88 12.93 -2.89 -3.43
N LYS A 89 13.26 -4.09 -2.95
CA LYS A 89 14.17 -4.99 -3.66
C LYS A 89 13.68 -5.27 -5.09
N VAL A 90 12.41 -5.65 -5.25
CA VAL A 90 11.82 -5.93 -6.56
C VAL A 90 11.85 -4.69 -7.45
N GLN A 91 11.53 -3.51 -6.91
CA GLN A 91 11.58 -2.25 -7.64
C GLN A 91 12.99 -1.95 -8.17
N VAL A 92 14.01 -2.03 -7.32
CA VAL A 92 15.40 -1.73 -7.72
C VAL A 92 15.94 -2.78 -8.69
N GLN A 93 15.59 -4.07 -8.52
CA GLN A 93 15.95 -5.12 -9.47
C GLN A 93 15.35 -4.87 -10.86
N ASN A 94 14.09 -4.44 -10.92
CA ASN A 94 13.45 -4.07 -12.17
C ASN A 94 14.12 -2.86 -12.82
N LEU A 95 14.52 -1.85 -12.03
CA LEU A 95 15.29 -0.70 -12.54
C LEU A 95 16.62 -1.13 -13.15
N VAL A 96 17.37 -2.01 -12.50
CA VAL A 96 18.62 -2.53 -13.03
C VAL A 96 18.39 -3.23 -14.37
N LYS A 97 17.35 -4.06 -14.44
CA LYS A 97 16.99 -4.77 -15.66
C LYS A 97 16.63 -3.81 -16.80
N GLN A 98 15.73 -2.86 -16.54
CA GLN A 98 15.32 -1.85 -17.53
C GLN A 98 16.51 -1.00 -17.99
N PHE A 99 17.36 -0.56 -17.06
CA PHE A 99 18.55 0.18 -17.39
C PHE A 99 19.51 -0.61 -18.30
N ALA A 100 19.74 -1.89 -18.00
CA ALA A 100 20.58 -2.76 -18.82
C ALA A 100 20.00 -2.97 -20.23
N GLU A 101 18.70 -3.18 -20.34
CA GLU A 101 17.97 -3.34 -21.60
C GLU A 101 18.02 -2.05 -22.44
N THR A 102 17.70 -0.90 -21.84
CA THR A 102 17.67 0.40 -22.53
C THR A 102 19.06 0.83 -23.01
N THR A 103 20.10 0.52 -22.25
CA THR A 103 21.47 0.91 -22.59
C THR A 103 22.20 -0.12 -23.47
N GLY A 104 21.63 -1.31 -23.63
CA GLY A 104 22.28 -2.44 -24.32
C GLY A 104 23.57 -2.89 -23.62
N THR A 105 23.67 -2.67 -22.31
CA THR A 105 24.87 -2.91 -21.52
C THR A 105 24.61 -4.02 -20.51
N GLY A 106 25.36 -5.07 -20.60
CA GLY A 106 25.27 -6.20 -19.68
C GLY A 106 24.55 -7.40 -20.30
N ASP A 107 25.14 -8.54 -20.11
CA ASP A 107 24.50 -9.83 -20.35
C ASP A 107 23.67 -10.23 -19.12
N SER A 108 22.92 -11.33 -19.22
CA SER A 108 22.09 -11.84 -18.13
C SER A 108 22.89 -12.10 -16.84
N GLN A 109 24.13 -12.59 -16.98
CA GLN A 109 24.99 -12.90 -15.82
C GLN A 109 25.38 -11.63 -15.07
N THR A 110 25.73 -10.55 -15.79
CA THR A 110 26.03 -9.24 -15.20
C THR A 110 24.83 -8.66 -14.48
N VAL A 111 23.63 -8.73 -15.08
CA VAL A 111 22.38 -8.28 -14.44
C VAL A 111 22.09 -9.07 -13.17
N ASP A 112 22.28 -10.39 -13.18
CA ASP A 112 22.05 -11.25 -12.02
C ASP A 112 23.03 -10.96 -10.86
N MET A 113 24.29 -10.68 -11.17
CA MET A 113 25.28 -10.28 -10.16
C MET A 113 24.91 -8.94 -9.51
N VAL A 114 24.50 -7.93 -10.30
CA VAL A 114 24.06 -6.64 -9.80
C VAL A 114 22.80 -6.81 -8.95
N ASN A 115 21.82 -7.59 -9.40
CA ASN A 115 20.60 -7.87 -8.66
C ASN A 115 20.85 -8.59 -7.32
N SER A 116 21.85 -9.47 -7.28
CA SER A 116 22.28 -10.11 -6.03
C SER A 116 22.89 -9.09 -5.05
N SER A 117 23.66 -8.13 -5.57
CA SER A 117 24.20 -7.02 -4.77
C SER A 117 23.10 -6.09 -4.27
N VAL A 118 22.13 -5.71 -5.14
CA VAL A 118 20.94 -4.93 -4.77
C VAL A 118 20.20 -5.57 -3.60
N THR A 119 20.01 -6.87 -3.64
CA THR A 119 19.33 -7.61 -2.55
C THR A 119 19.98 -7.37 -1.19
N LYS A 120 21.31 -7.39 -1.13
CA LYS A 120 22.06 -7.16 0.13
C LYS A 120 21.96 -5.71 0.58
N GLN A 121 22.06 -4.76 -0.36
CA GLN A 121 22.00 -3.33 -0.04
C GLN A 121 20.60 -2.92 0.46
N ILE A 122 19.54 -3.29 -0.22
CA ILE A 122 18.17 -2.96 0.18
C ILE A 122 17.85 -3.54 1.56
N THR A 123 18.27 -4.75 1.87
CA THR A 123 18.02 -5.34 3.20
C THR A 123 18.68 -4.53 4.32
N ASN A 124 19.86 -3.97 4.08
CA ASN A 124 20.57 -3.17 5.06
C ASN A 124 20.03 -1.73 5.16
N GLU A 125 19.77 -1.07 4.03
CA GLU A 125 19.41 0.35 3.97
C GLU A 125 17.93 0.62 4.26
N SER A 126 17.03 -0.25 3.79
CA SER A 126 15.58 -0.02 3.92
C SER A 126 15.07 0.00 5.36
N LEU A 127 15.83 -0.54 6.30
CA LEU A 127 15.46 -0.52 7.72
C LEU A 127 15.77 0.84 8.39
N VAL A 128 16.77 1.58 7.91
CA VAL A 128 17.28 2.79 8.57
C VAL A 128 16.37 3.99 8.39
N GLY A 129 15.73 4.14 7.22
CA GLY A 129 14.89 5.30 6.90
C GLY A 129 13.40 5.13 7.22
N THR A 130 12.96 3.93 7.60
CA THR A 130 11.54 3.63 7.76
C THR A 130 10.94 4.16 9.06
N ARG A 131 9.71 4.69 8.95
CA ARG A 131 8.95 5.18 10.11
C ARG A 131 7.58 4.52 10.18
N ILE A 132 7.03 4.44 11.40
CA ILE A 132 5.63 4.07 11.61
C ILE A 132 4.77 5.31 11.38
N PHE A 133 3.85 5.24 10.43
CA PHE A 133 2.93 6.33 10.09
C PHE A 133 1.56 6.14 10.74
N LYS A 134 1.07 4.92 10.78
CA LYS A 134 -0.26 4.63 11.34
C LYS A 134 -0.22 3.38 12.21
N THR A 135 -1.13 3.33 13.16
CA THR A 135 -1.33 2.18 14.04
C THR A 135 -2.81 2.02 14.32
N ARG A 136 -3.34 0.80 14.22
CA ARG A 136 -4.73 0.50 14.51
C ARG A 136 -4.84 -0.84 15.23
N ARG A 137 -5.66 -0.87 16.26
CA ARG A 137 -6.01 -2.12 16.94
C ARG A 137 -7.32 -2.65 16.35
N SER A 138 -7.38 -3.95 16.10
CA SER A 138 -8.60 -4.63 15.69
C SER A 138 -9.53 -4.86 16.90
N PRO A 139 -10.80 -5.17 16.66
CA PRO A 139 -11.74 -5.57 17.73
C PRO A 139 -11.28 -6.80 18.51
N ASN A 140 -10.59 -7.75 17.85
CA ASN A 140 -10.07 -8.98 18.49
C ASN A 140 -8.77 -8.75 19.24
N GLY A 141 -8.20 -7.54 19.10
CA GLY A 141 -7.04 -7.09 19.87
C GLY A 141 -5.70 -7.20 19.15
N SER A 142 -5.65 -7.68 17.91
CA SER A 142 -4.44 -7.63 17.08
C SER A 142 -4.07 -6.19 16.75
N LEU A 143 -2.79 -5.93 16.54
CA LEU A 143 -2.28 -4.60 16.23
C LEU A 143 -1.77 -4.56 14.80
N TYR A 144 -2.28 -3.61 14.02
CA TYR A 144 -1.84 -3.32 12.66
C TYR A 144 -1.01 -2.05 12.65
N VAL A 145 0.10 -2.06 11.92
CA VAL A 145 1.05 -0.95 11.84
C VAL A 145 1.40 -0.71 10.39
N LEU A 146 1.26 0.53 9.93
CA LEU A 146 1.74 0.99 8.64
C LEU A 146 3.15 1.54 8.81
N VAL A 147 4.10 0.95 8.13
CA VAL A 147 5.48 1.45 7.99
C VAL A 147 5.68 1.91 6.57
N GLY A 148 6.41 2.99 6.36
CA GLY A 148 6.64 3.51 5.02
C GLY A 148 7.86 4.41 4.94
N LEU A 149 8.10 4.87 3.71
CA LEU A 149 9.10 5.86 3.32
C LEU A 149 8.39 6.95 2.51
N ASP A 150 8.75 8.19 2.77
CA ASP A 150 8.38 9.30 1.89
C ASP A 150 9.20 9.26 0.58
N ASP A 151 8.82 10.08 -0.42
CA ASP A 151 9.44 10.10 -1.74
C ASP A 151 10.96 10.34 -1.68
N ASN A 152 11.39 11.25 -0.82
CA ASN A 152 12.81 11.58 -0.69
C ASN A 152 13.62 10.41 -0.10
N ALA A 153 13.10 9.78 0.95
CA ALA A 153 13.76 8.65 1.59
C ALA A 153 13.80 7.43 0.66
N ALA A 154 12.71 7.14 -0.05
CA ALA A 154 12.66 6.03 -1.01
C ALA A 154 13.62 6.25 -2.17
N SER A 155 13.64 7.46 -2.75
CA SER A 155 14.56 7.82 -3.84
C SER A 155 16.03 7.71 -3.43
N LEU A 156 16.38 8.20 -2.24
CA LEU A 156 17.74 8.12 -1.72
C LEU A 156 18.21 6.67 -1.53
N ILE A 157 17.36 5.81 -0.97
CA ILE A 157 17.67 4.39 -0.78
C ILE A 157 17.84 3.69 -2.12
N ASN A 158 16.92 3.92 -3.07
CA ASN A 158 16.99 3.34 -4.40
C ASN A 158 18.26 3.76 -5.13
N GLU A 159 18.59 5.04 -5.12
CA GLU A 159 19.80 5.59 -5.74
C GLU A 159 21.07 5.02 -5.11
N THR A 160 21.13 4.97 -3.78
CA THR A 160 22.29 4.41 -3.05
C THR A 160 22.47 2.94 -3.35
N ALA A 161 21.39 2.15 -3.34
CA ALA A 161 21.44 0.74 -3.65
C ALA A 161 21.89 0.47 -5.09
N LEU A 162 21.40 1.27 -6.05
CA LEU A 162 21.78 1.20 -7.45
C LEU A 162 23.26 1.54 -7.64
N LYS A 163 23.71 2.69 -7.14
CA LYS A 163 25.11 3.13 -7.23
C LYS A 163 26.07 2.09 -6.66
N THR A 164 25.78 1.59 -5.45
CA THR A 164 26.65 0.61 -4.79
C THR A 164 26.68 -0.72 -5.55
N SER A 165 25.53 -1.15 -6.05
CA SER A 165 25.41 -2.42 -6.77
C SER A 165 26.07 -2.36 -8.16
N MET A 166 25.89 -1.27 -8.90
CA MET A 166 26.47 -1.08 -10.22
C MET A 166 27.99 -0.83 -10.18
N ASN A 167 28.49 -0.21 -9.11
CA ASN A 167 29.93 0.05 -8.99
C ASN A 167 30.80 -1.22 -8.96
N ASN A 168 30.21 -2.36 -8.64
CA ASN A 168 30.88 -3.66 -8.68
C ASN A 168 31.02 -4.23 -10.13
N GLU A 169 30.27 -3.66 -11.10
CA GLU A 169 30.25 -4.07 -12.50
C GLU A 169 30.71 -2.94 -13.39
N LYS A 170 31.99 -3.05 -13.84
CA LYS A 170 32.69 -1.97 -14.54
C LYS A 170 31.93 -1.44 -15.77
N ALA A 171 31.33 -2.31 -16.56
CA ALA A 171 30.64 -1.93 -17.79
C ALA A 171 29.34 -1.13 -17.48
N LEU A 172 28.52 -1.62 -16.54
CA LEU A 172 27.31 -0.93 -16.08
C LEU A 172 27.63 0.38 -15.38
N TRP A 173 28.69 0.40 -14.55
CA TRP A 173 29.13 1.60 -13.87
C TRP A 173 29.61 2.70 -14.82
N GLN A 174 30.41 2.36 -15.83
CA GLN A 174 30.84 3.31 -16.85
C GLN A 174 29.66 3.89 -17.63
N LYS A 175 28.69 3.04 -17.96
CA LYS A 175 27.48 3.49 -18.65
C LYS A 175 26.61 4.38 -17.77
N PHE A 176 26.46 4.02 -16.50
CA PHE A 176 25.75 4.81 -15.51
C PHE A 176 26.38 6.19 -15.31
N GLN A 177 27.71 6.28 -15.29
CA GLN A 177 28.43 7.57 -15.17
C GLN A 177 28.32 8.45 -16.41
N SER A 178 27.89 7.93 -17.54
CA SER A 178 27.63 8.76 -18.72
C SER A 178 26.40 9.64 -18.50
N LYS A 179 26.41 10.85 -19.09
CA LYS A 179 25.25 11.76 -19.01
C LYS A 179 23.95 11.08 -19.45
N LYS A 180 24.02 10.30 -20.53
CA LYS A 180 22.87 9.54 -21.04
C LYS A 180 22.36 8.53 -20.01
N GLY A 181 23.25 7.82 -19.33
CA GLY A 181 22.89 6.86 -18.28
C GLY A 181 22.21 7.52 -17.09
N HIS A 182 22.69 8.70 -16.65
CA HIS A 182 22.03 9.47 -15.60
C HIS A 182 20.64 9.94 -16.00
N ASP A 183 20.48 10.46 -17.21
CA ASP A 183 19.18 10.95 -17.71
C ASP A 183 18.16 9.80 -17.84
N GLU A 184 18.59 8.64 -18.30
CA GLU A 184 17.74 7.44 -18.42
C GLU A 184 17.31 6.92 -17.05
N LEU A 185 18.24 6.79 -16.11
CA LEU A 185 17.93 6.36 -14.75
C LEU A 185 16.99 7.35 -14.05
N ALA A 186 17.21 8.65 -14.21
CA ALA A 186 16.35 9.67 -13.65
C ALA A 186 14.91 9.57 -14.20
N LYS A 187 14.74 9.27 -15.50
CA LYS A 187 13.42 9.02 -16.10
C LYS A 187 12.73 7.78 -15.52
N GLU A 188 13.48 6.68 -15.37
CA GLU A 188 12.93 5.44 -14.81
C GLU A 188 12.50 5.63 -13.35
N ILE A 189 13.32 6.30 -12.55
CA ILE A 189 12.97 6.64 -11.16
C ILE A 189 11.71 7.53 -11.12
N ALA A 190 11.65 8.56 -11.99
CA ALA A 190 10.49 9.44 -12.06
C ALA A 190 9.22 8.68 -12.50
N ALA A 191 9.34 7.73 -13.44
CA ALA A 191 8.22 6.91 -13.89
C ALA A 191 7.69 5.96 -12.81
N MET A 192 8.54 5.48 -11.90
CA MET A 192 8.11 4.67 -10.76
C MET A 192 7.34 5.48 -9.73
N ASN A 193 7.78 6.70 -9.46
CA ASN A 193 7.15 7.58 -8.46
C ASN A 193 5.82 8.18 -8.95
N ALA A 194 5.50 8.06 -10.25
CA ALA A 194 4.26 8.58 -10.86
C ALA A 194 3.10 7.56 -10.90
N LYS A 195 3.31 6.33 -10.43
CA LYS A 195 2.29 5.25 -10.34
C LYS A 195 1.78 5.10 -8.92
#